data_1bdc97cdaa95f6676682b72ce3cdb319
#
_entry.id   1bdc97cdaa95f6676682b72ce3cdb319
#
_cell.length_a   1.000
_cell.length_b   1.000
_cell.length_c   1.000
_cell.angle_alpha   90.00
_cell.angle_beta   90.00
_cell.angle_gamma   90.00
#
_symmetry.space_group_name_H-M   'P 1'
#
loop_
_entity.id
_entity.type
_entity.pdbx_description
1 polymer ?
#
loop_
_entity_poly.entity_id
_entity_poly.type
_entity_poly.pdbx_seq_one_letter_code
_entity_poly.pdbx_strand_id
1 'polypeptide(L)'
;MNWLVRRDVLDVARGGVLMGIVNVTPDSFSDGGRFYATERAVSHAKELERQGALILDIGGESTRPGAAEVAAEEELDRVLPVVRELRSCTDAVISVDTRHAAVAAAVLEAGADVINDISGLREAGMAELCAAARCGVVAMHMQGRPETMQDAPSYGDVVREVRGYFEERYDFLLGRGLEPEQICWDPGIGFGKTAEHNLALLSNMDKLQVAGRPVLLGLSRKRMLGAVLGDAEQGRAPLSTAVMTVWGHLHGAQIHRVHDLSLIHI
;
A
#
# COMPACT_ATOMS: atom_id res chain seq x y z
N MET A 1 -5.04 12.98 -13.64
CA MET A 1 -5.86 12.04 -12.81
C MET A 1 -5.65 12.45 -11.36
N ASN A 2 -6.71 12.88 -10.68
CA ASN A 2 -6.61 13.42 -9.33
C ASN A 2 -6.96 12.36 -8.28
N TRP A 3 -6.17 12.28 -7.21
CA TRP A 3 -6.44 11.48 -6.04
C TRP A 3 -6.55 12.40 -4.81
N LEU A 4 -7.71 12.38 -4.16
CA LEU A 4 -7.98 13.18 -2.96
C LEU A 4 -7.32 12.48 -1.76
N VAL A 5 -6.42 13.18 -1.11
CA VAL A 5 -5.76 12.76 0.12
C VAL A 5 -6.05 13.84 1.18
N ARG A 6 -6.87 13.54 2.13
CA ARG A 6 -7.43 14.37 3.21
C ARG A 6 -7.20 15.90 3.14
N ARG A 7 -5.95 16.35 2.95
CA ARG A 7 -5.55 17.77 2.99
C ARG A 7 -5.18 18.33 1.63
N ASP A 8 -5.03 17.46 0.63
CA ASP A 8 -4.56 17.85 -0.68
C ASP A 8 -5.16 16.98 -1.79
N VAL A 9 -4.91 17.39 -3.02
CA VAL A 9 -5.27 16.65 -4.22
C VAL A 9 -4.00 16.36 -5.01
N LEU A 10 -3.57 15.10 -5.03
CA LEU A 10 -2.41 14.70 -5.80
C LEU A 10 -2.78 14.50 -7.28
N ASP A 11 -2.10 15.23 -8.18
CA ASP A 11 -2.13 14.91 -9.61
C ASP A 11 -1.18 13.71 -9.88
N VAL A 12 -1.77 12.53 -9.93
CA VAL A 12 -1.03 11.28 -10.17
C VAL A 12 -0.91 10.90 -11.65
N ALA A 13 -1.37 11.79 -12.57
CA ALA A 13 -1.29 11.54 -14.02
C ALA A 13 0.08 11.88 -14.59
N ARG A 14 0.81 12.78 -13.95
CA ARG A 14 2.09 13.31 -14.44
C ARG A 14 3.26 12.67 -13.70
N GLY A 15 3.86 11.67 -14.32
CA GLY A 15 4.96 10.93 -13.72
C GLY A 15 4.47 9.94 -12.63
N GLY A 16 5.28 8.96 -12.29
CA GLY A 16 4.95 8.01 -11.23
C GLY A 16 5.07 8.65 -9.84
N VAL A 17 4.07 8.48 -8.98
CA VAL A 17 4.13 8.88 -7.58
C VAL A 17 4.81 7.77 -6.78
N LEU A 18 5.87 8.11 -6.04
CA LEU A 18 6.57 7.16 -5.19
C LEU A 18 6.01 7.20 -3.76
N MET A 19 5.66 6.01 -3.26
CA MET A 19 5.21 5.75 -1.90
C MET A 19 6.29 4.94 -1.19
N GLY A 20 6.97 5.56 -0.23
CA GLY A 20 8.05 4.94 0.53
C GLY A 20 7.52 4.11 1.69
N ILE A 21 8.01 2.87 1.83
CA ILE A 21 7.58 1.92 2.88
C ILE A 21 8.35 2.16 4.17
N VAL A 22 7.62 2.40 5.26
CA VAL A 22 8.15 2.59 6.61
C VAL A 22 7.60 1.50 7.53
N ASN A 23 8.34 0.40 7.68
CA ASN A 23 7.93 -0.70 8.56
C ASN A 23 8.30 -0.42 10.02
N VAL A 24 7.33 -0.56 10.93
CA VAL A 24 7.46 -0.43 12.38
C VAL A 24 7.15 -1.79 13.02
N THR A 25 7.97 -2.80 12.68
CA THR A 25 7.78 -4.19 13.14
C THR A 25 8.73 -4.54 14.29
N PRO A 26 8.47 -5.62 15.09
CA PRO A 26 9.28 -6.00 16.26
C PRO A 26 10.77 -6.20 16.00
N ASP A 27 11.18 -6.61 14.80
CA ASP A 27 12.59 -6.69 14.41
C ASP A 27 13.30 -5.32 14.49
N SER A 28 12.51 -4.24 14.54
CA SER A 28 12.98 -2.87 14.79
C SER A 28 13.13 -2.57 16.29
N PHE A 29 12.64 -3.44 17.18
CA PHE A 29 12.59 -3.23 18.64
C PHE A 29 13.71 -3.94 19.42
N SER A 30 14.67 -4.60 18.76
CA SER A 30 15.81 -5.20 19.44
C SER A 30 16.61 -4.11 20.17
N ASP A 31 16.74 -4.25 21.49
CA ASP A 31 17.63 -3.56 22.42
C ASP A 31 17.34 -2.12 22.88
N GLY A 32 16.26 -1.44 22.46
CA GLY A 32 16.08 -0.04 22.86
C GLY A 32 14.66 0.43 23.20
N GLY A 33 13.68 -0.45 23.13
CA GLY A 33 12.28 -0.11 23.43
C GLY A 33 11.59 0.74 22.34
N ARG A 34 10.33 1.09 22.58
CA ARG A 34 9.42 1.78 21.64
C ARG A 34 9.95 3.12 21.13
N PHE A 35 10.64 3.89 21.98
CA PHE A 35 11.17 5.20 21.62
C PHE A 35 12.23 5.12 20.51
N TYR A 36 13.17 4.18 20.62
CA TYR A 36 14.21 3.97 19.61
C TYR A 36 13.65 3.49 18.26
N ALA A 37 12.59 2.66 18.30
CA ALA A 37 11.92 2.22 17.08
C ALA A 37 11.21 3.37 16.36
N THR A 38 10.55 4.27 17.11
CA THR A 38 9.91 5.48 16.55
C THR A 38 10.95 6.39 15.90
N GLU A 39 12.05 6.70 16.59
CA GLU A 39 13.12 7.53 16.03
C GLU A 39 13.72 6.96 14.73
N ARG A 40 13.95 5.64 14.69
CA ARG A 40 14.46 4.97 13.49
C ARG A 40 13.45 5.04 12.33
N ALA A 41 12.17 4.79 12.61
CA ALA A 41 11.11 4.86 11.61
C ALA A 41 10.99 6.28 11.05
N VAL A 42 11.00 7.30 11.90
CA VAL A 42 10.96 8.71 11.50
C VAL A 42 12.20 9.10 10.69
N SER A 43 13.40 8.69 11.14
CA SER A 43 14.64 8.94 10.40
C SER A 43 14.62 8.29 9.01
N HIS A 44 14.13 7.04 8.92
CA HIS A 44 13.99 6.35 7.65
C HIS A 44 12.97 7.03 6.74
N ALA A 45 11.82 7.44 7.28
CA ALA A 45 10.80 8.16 6.54
C ALA A 45 11.34 9.48 5.92
N LYS A 46 12.10 10.26 6.71
CA LYS A 46 12.76 11.48 6.22
C LYS A 46 13.78 11.20 5.12
N GLU A 47 14.50 10.09 5.21
CA GLU A 47 15.42 9.70 4.15
C GLU A 47 14.67 9.31 2.86
N LEU A 48 13.55 8.59 2.95
CA LEU A 48 12.70 8.28 1.80
C LEU A 48 12.12 9.56 1.17
N GLU A 49 11.66 10.52 1.98
CA GLU A 49 11.19 11.81 1.52
C GLU A 49 12.31 12.58 0.79
N ARG A 50 13.53 12.63 1.36
CA ARG A 50 14.70 13.23 0.72
C ARG A 50 15.06 12.56 -0.62
N GLN A 51 14.80 11.26 -0.75
CA GLN A 51 14.95 10.49 -1.99
C GLN A 51 13.78 10.70 -2.96
N GLY A 52 12.78 11.51 -2.63
CA GLY A 52 11.67 11.88 -3.51
C GLY A 52 10.36 11.11 -3.29
N ALA A 53 10.20 10.41 -2.16
CA ALA A 53 8.88 9.90 -1.80
C ALA A 53 7.92 11.05 -1.53
N LEU A 54 6.80 11.07 -2.24
CA LEU A 54 5.70 12.00 -1.98
C LEU A 54 4.74 11.47 -0.92
N ILE A 55 4.72 10.17 -0.71
CA ILE A 55 3.88 9.47 0.25
C ILE A 55 4.77 8.59 1.13
N LEU A 56 4.57 8.64 2.43
CA LEU A 56 5.23 7.79 3.44
C LEU A 56 4.18 6.82 3.98
N ASP A 57 4.37 5.51 3.76
CA ASP A 57 3.40 4.47 4.11
C ASP A 57 3.86 3.68 5.33
N ILE A 58 3.24 3.95 6.47
CA ILE A 58 3.62 3.44 7.78
C ILE A 58 2.84 2.15 8.07
N GLY A 59 3.56 1.03 8.30
CA GLY A 59 2.96 -0.26 8.61
C GLY A 59 3.44 -0.84 9.94
N GLY A 60 2.51 -1.19 10.82
CA GLY A 60 2.77 -1.82 12.13
C GLY A 60 2.65 -3.33 12.12
N GLU A 61 2.03 -3.91 11.10
CA GLU A 61 1.83 -5.34 10.91
C GLU A 61 2.63 -5.83 9.69
N SER A 62 3.19 -7.03 9.79
CA SER A 62 3.79 -7.68 8.63
C SER A 62 2.73 -8.44 7.85
N THR A 63 2.47 -8.02 6.62
CA THR A 63 1.51 -8.68 5.71
C THR A 63 2.14 -9.76 4.83
N ARG A 64 3.36 -10.22 5.17
CA ARG A 64 4.04 -11.31 4.45
C ARG A 64 3.30 -12.64 4.64
N PRO A 65 3.33 -13.55 3.65
CA PRO A 65 2.75 -14.88 3.80
C PRO A 65 3.27 -15.58 5.07
N GLY A 66 2.33 -16.06 5.91
CA GLY A 66 2.66 -16.76 7.16
C GLY A 66 3.03 -15.84 8.34
N ALA A 67 2.93 -14.53 8.21
CA ALA A 67 3.08 -13.63 9.35
C ALA A 67 1.90 -13.82 10.32
N ALA A 68 2.20 -13.79 11.63
CA ALA A 68 1.16 -13.82 12.65
C ALA A 68 0.35 -12.53 12.62
N GLU A 69 -0.94 -12.65 12.84
CA GLU A 69 -1.84 -11.49 13.00
C GLU A 69 -1.45 -10.68 14.23
N VAL A 70 -1.44 -9.36 14.07
CA VAL A 70 -1.15 -8.42 15.17
C VAL A 70 -2.48 -7.82 15.66
N ALA A 71 -2.67 -7.80 16.98
CA ALA A 71 -3.86 -7.17 17.57
C ALA A 71 -3.87 -5.65 17.27
N ALA A 72 -5.06 -5.08 17.05
CA ALA A 72 -5.22 -3.66 16.73
C ALA A 72 -4.55 -2.72 17.76
N GLU A 73 -4.61 -3.08 19.06
CA GLU A 73 -3.95 -2.30 20.12
C GLU A 73 -2.42 -2.30 19.98
N GLU A 74 -1.84 -3.45 19.65
CA GLU A 74 -0.39 -3.55 19.44
C GLU A 74 0.04 -2.84 18.16
N GLU A 75 -0.73 -2.95 17.07
CA GLU A 75 -0.49 -2.20 15.85
C GLU A 75 -0.54 -0.70 16.09
N LEU A 76 -1.58 -0.23 16.83
CA LEU A 76 -1.72 1.17 17.20
C LEU A 76 -0.53 1.70 18.01
N ASP A 77 -0.10 0.94 18.99
CA ASP A 77 1.07 1.27 19.83
C ASP A 77 2.36 1.45 19.00
N ARG A 78 2.47 0.77 17.87
CA ARG A 78 3.61 0.88 16.95
C ARG A 78 3.50 2.09 16.04
N VAL A 79 2.35 2.29 15.38
CA VAL A 79 2.23 3.28 14.29
C VAL A 79 1.90 4.68 14.77
N LEU A 80 1.08 4.83 15.82
CA LEU A 80 0.60 6.14 16.27
C LEU A 80 1.71 7.12 16.68
N PRO A 81 2.75 6.71 17.43
CA PRO A 81 3.87 7.60 17.76
C PRO A 81 4.61 8.09 16.51
N VAL A 82 4.80 7.22 15.51
CA VAL A 82 5.47 7.56 14.25
C VAL A 82 4.65 8.56 13.44
N VAL A 83 3.34 8.36 13.32
CA VAL A 83 2.44 9.29 12.62
C VAL A 83 2.48 10.68 13.26
N ARG A 84 2.39 10.77 14.60
CA ARG A 84 2.43 12.04 15.34
C ARG A 84 3.75 12.78 15.12
N GLU A 85 4.87 12.08 15.24
CA GLU A 85 6.19 12.66 15.05
C GLU A 85 6.39 13.14 13.61
N LEU A 86 6.06 12.32 12.62
CA LEU A 86 6.15 12.70 11.21
C LEU A 86 5.28 13.92 10.90
N ARG A 87 4.03 13.95 11.39
CA ARG A 87 3.14 15.08 11.13
C ARG A 87 3.66 16.42 11.66
N SER A 88 4.52 16.38 12.66
CA SER A 88 5.15 17.59 13.21
C SER A 88 6.34 18.11 12.37
N CYS A 89 6.87 17.31 11.43
CA CYS A 89 8.14 17.60 10.77
C CYS A 89 8.19 17.33 9.27
N THR A 90 7.08 16.94 8.63
CA THR A 90 6.98 16.79 7.17
C THR A 90 5.62 17.23 6.63
N ASP A 91 5.62 17.75 5.40
CA ASP A 91 4.40 18.00 4.62
C ASP A 91 4.07 16.85 3.66
N ALA A 92 4.91 15.80 3.60
CA ALA A 92 4.60 14.62 2.80
C ALA A 92 3.26 13.99 3.19
N VAL A 93 2.61 13.33 2.25
CA VAL A 93 1.38 12.56 2.50
C VAL A 93 1.71 11.39 3.41
N ILE A 94 1.03 11.28 4.54
CA ILE A 94 1.16 10.16 5.48
C ILE A 94 0.07 9.14 5.19
N SER A 95 0.47 7.97 4.73
CA SER A 95 -0.36 6.77 4.57
C SER A 95 -0.12 5.81 5.72
N VAL A 96 -1.15 5.11 6.17
CA VAL A 96 -1.03 4.04 7.17
C VAL A 96 -1.59 2.75 6.60
N ASP A 97 -0.73 1.71 6.56
CA ASP A 97 -1.08 0.35 6.14
C ASP A 97 -1.75 -0.36 7.32
N THR A 98 -3.08 -0.39 7.32
CA THR A 98 -3.89 -1.03 8.36
C THR A 98 -5.23 -1.51 7.81
N ARG A 99 -5.71 -2.64 8.34
CA ARG A 99 -7.05 -3.19 8.11
C ARG A 99 -8.00 -3.01 9.30
N HIS A 100 -7.52 -2.38 10.39
CA HIS A 100 -8.28 -2.18 11.64
C HIS A 100 -8.88 -0.77 11.71
N ALA A 101 -10.21 -0.67 11.75
CA ALA A 101 -10.92 0.61 11.81
C ALA A 101 -10.56 1.43 13.06
N ALA A 102 -10.27 0.77 14.19
CA ALA A 102 -9.83 1.43 15.41
C ALA A 102 -8.46 2.11 15.24
N VAL A 103 -7.51 1.44 14.55
CA VAL A 103 -6.19 2.01 14.23
C VAL A 103 -6.37 3.18 13.25
N ALA A 104 -7.16 2.97 12.18
CA ALA A 104 -7.44 4.01 11.18
C ALA A 104 -8.02 5.27 11.83
N ALA A 105 -8.98 5.15 12.75
CA ALA A 105 -9.55 6.29 13.46
C ALA A 105 -8.48 7.10 14.21
N ALA A 106 -7.65 6.43 14.99
CA ALA A 106 -6.63 7.09 15.81
C ALA A 106 -5.52 7.75 14.95
N VAL A 107 -5.07 7.09 13.86
CA VAL A 107 -4.02 7.66 13.01
C VAL A 107 -4.55 8.81 12.15
N LEU A 108 -5.82 8.76 11.70
CA LEU A 108 -6.46 9.89 11.02
C LEU A 108 -6.58 11.09 11.96
N GLU A 109 -6.96 10.90 13.23
CA GLU A 109 -6.98 11.97 14.23
C GLU A 109 -5.58 12.56 14.45
N ALA A 110 -4.54 11.70 14.44
CA ALA A 110 -3.15 12.11 14.58
C ALA A 110 -2.56 12.81 13.33
N GLY A 111 -3.28 12.83 12.20
CA GLY A 111 -2.88 13.56 11.00
C GLY A 111 -2.46 12.71 9.81
N ALA A 112 -2.79 11.41 9.78
CA ALA A 112 -2.68 10.61 8.56
C ALA A 112 -3.62 11.14 7.47
N ASP A 113 -3.23 10.98 6.22
CA ASP A 113 -3.94 11.50 5.04
C ASP A 113 -4.58 10.37 4.22
N VAL A 114 -4.05 9.15 4.32
CA VAL A 114 -4.45 7.97 3.54
C VAL A 114 -4.54 6.75 4.44
N ILE A 115 -5.54 5.91 4.21
CA ILE A 115 -5.61 4.54 4.74
C ILE A 115 -5.34 3.56 3.60
N ASN A 116 -4.28 2.76 3.75
CA ASN A 116 -3.91 1.69 2.83
C ASN A 116 -4.36 0.35 3.43
N ASP A 117 -5.43 -0.24 2.87
CA ASP A 117 -6.05 -1.42 3.47
C ASP A 117 -6.00 -2.64 2.54
N ILE A 118 -5.18 -3.62 2.94
CA ILE A 118 -5.04 -4.91 2.24
C ILE A 118 -6.34 -5.72 2.18
N SER A 119 -7.30 -5.44 3.06
CA SER A 119 -8.62 -6.09 3.05
C SER A 119 -9.60 -5.44 2.08
N GLY A 120 -9.28 -4.26 1.54
CA GLY A 120 -10.16 -3.48 0.68
C GLY A 120 -11.32 -2.84 1.43
N LEU A 121 -11.10 -2.34 2.61
CA LEU A 121 -12.07 -1.68 3.51
C LEU A 121 -13.26 -2.60 3.88
N ARG A 122 -12.95 -3.85 4.22
CA ARG A 122 -14.00 -4.83 4.58
C ARG A 122 -14.40 -4.80 6.06
N GLU A 123 -13.54 -4.27 6.94
CA GLU A 123 -13.90 -4.15 8.35
C GLU A 123 -15.08 -3.20 8.52
N ALA A 124 -16.00 -3.59 9.40
CA ALA A 124 -17.20 -2.80 9.66
C ALA A 124 -16.86 -1.39 10.18
N GLY A 125 -17.44 -0.36 9.57
CA GLY A 125 -17.18 1.04 9.92
C GLY A 125 -15.96 1.67 9.26
N MET A 126 -15.05 0.88 8.64
CA MET A 126 -13.85 1.41 8.00
C MET A 126 -14.18 2.38 6.84
N ALA A 127 -15.09 1.97 5.96
CA ALA A 127 -15.47 2.79 4.82
C ALA A 127 -16.15 4.09 5.25
N GLU A 128 -17.09 4.03 6.19
CA GLU A 128 -17.79 5.19 6.74
C GLU A 128 -16.83 6.15 7.45
N LEU A 129 -15.86 5.61 8.19
CA LEU A 129 -14.79 6.39 8.83
C LEU A 129 -13.97 7.16 7.80
N CYS A 130 -13.50 6.48 6.74
CA CYS A 130 -12.72 7.11 5.68
C CYS A 130 -13.52 8.16 4.89
N ALA A 131 -14.82 7.92 4.67
CA ALA A 131 -15.71 8.89 4.04
C ALA A 131 -15.85 10.15 4.91
N ALA A 132 -16.13 9.99 6.21
CA ALA A 132 -16.27 11.10 7.15
C ALA A 132 -14.98 11.92 7.31
N ALA A 133 -13.83 11.24 7.33
CA ALA A 133 -12.52 11.89 7.40
C ALA A 133 -12.08 12.54 6.08
N ARG A 134 -12.75 12.23 4.95
CA ARG A 134 -12.36 12.63 3.59
C ARG A 134 -10.91 12.27 3.26
N CYS A 135 -10.40 11.15 3.80
CA CYS A 135 -9.03 10.69 3.54
C CYS A 135 -8.96 9.92 2.22
N GLY A 136 -7.76 9.84 1.64
CA GLY A 136 -7.51 8.90 0.55
C GLY A 136 -7.58 7.47 1.04
N VAL A 137 -7.97 6.55 0.16
CA VAL A 137 -7.98 5.12 0.47
C VAL A 137 -7.30 4.33 -0.64
N VAL A 138 -6.51 3.33 -0.26
CA VAL A 138 -6.04 2.28 -1.15
C VAL A 138 -6.81 1.01 -0.81
N ALA A 139 -7.62 0.53 -1.74
CA ALA A 139 -8.38 -0.69 -1.60
C ALA A 139 -7.71 -1.82 -2.39
N MET A 140 -7.14 -2.80 -1.65
CA MET A 140 -6.41 -3.90 -2.27
C MET A 140 -7.30 -5.13 -2.51
N HIS A 141 -7.00 -5.84 -3.60
CA HIS A 141 -7.55 -7.16 -3.89
C HIS A 141 -6.65 -8.26 -3.32
N MET A 142 -7.25 -9.14 -2.54
CA MET A 142 -6.62 -10.38 -2.06
C MET A 142 -7.64 -11.52 -2.09
N GLN A 143 -7.21 -12.71 -2.57
CA GLN A 143 -7.98 -13.95 -2.41
C GLN A 143 -7.56 -14.61 -1.10
N GLY A 144 -8.53 -14.98 -0.26
CA GLY A 144 -8.26 -15.59 1.05
C GLY A 144 -7.86 -14.60 2.13
N ARG A 145 -7.01 -15.03 3.05
CA ARG A 145 -6.43 -14.24 4.16
C ARG A 145 -4.91 -14.32 4.10
N PRO A 146 -4.15 -13.40 4.69
CA PRO A 146 -2.69 -13.40 4.65
C PRO A 146 -2.05 -14.75 5.04
N GLU A 147 -2.63 -15.45 6.02
CA GLU A 147 -2.11 -16.73 6.50
C GLU A 147 -2.26 -17.86 5.47
N THR A 148 -3.35 -17.85 4.70
CA THR A 148 -3.73 -18.96 3.79
C THR A 148 -3.79 -18.58 2.32
N MET A 149 -3.55 -17.32 1.98
CA MET A 149 -3.72 -16.80 0.63
C MET A 149 -2.88 -17.52 -0.45
N GLN A 150 -1.79 -18.17 -0.06
CA GLN A 150 -0.91 -18.90 -0.99
C GLN A 150 -1.26 -20.39 -1.11
N ASP A 151 -2.29 -20.86 -0.38
CA ASP A 151 -2.75 -22.24 -0.44
C ASP A 151 -3.63 -22.42 -1.70
N ALA A 152 -2.99 -22.75 -2.82
CA ALA A 152 -3.61 -23.03 -4.11
C ALA A 152 -4.53 -21.91 -4.66
N PRO A 153 -4.04 -20.66 -4.82
CA PRO A 153 -4.83 -19.58 -5.38
C PRO A 153 -5.27 -19.93 -6.82
N SER A 154 -6.57 -19.76 -7.11
CA SER A 154 -7.17 -20.15 -8.39
C SER A 154 -8.05 -19.05 -8.95
N TYR A 155 -7.89 -18.77 -10.26
CA TYR A 155 -8.66 -17.82 -11.04
C TYR A 155 -8.97 -18.44 -12.40
N GLY A 156 -10.17 -18.19 -12.92
CA GLY A 156 -10.50 -18.51 -14.31
C GLY A 156 -9.90 -17.48 -15.27
N ASP A 157 -10.02 -16.19 -14.91
CA ASP A 157 -9.36 -15.05 -15.57
C ASP A 157 -9.05 -14.01 -14.48
N VAL A 158 -7.80 -13.97 -14.03
CA VAL A 158 -7.39 -13.12 -12.93
C VAL A 158 -7.60 -11.62 -13.20
N VAL A 159 -7.42 -11.18 -14.45
CA VAL A 159 -7.59 -9.76 -14.81
C VAL A 159 -9.07 -9.37 -14.72
N ARG A 160 -9.95 -10.20 -15.27
CA ARG A 160 -11.38 -9.98 -15.23
C ARG A 160 -11.94 -10.06 -13.81
N GLU A 161 -11.46 -11.02 -13.01
CA GLU A 161 -11.93 -11.21 -11.63
C GLU A 161 -11.48 -10.08 -10.71
N VAL A 162 -10.21 -9.65 -10.81
CA VAL A 162 -9.71 -8.49 -10.03
C VAL A 162 -10.41 -7.20 -10.44
N ARG A 163 -10.65 -7.00 -11.75
CA ARG A 163 -11.42 -5.87 -12.23
C ARG A 163 -12.86 -5.90 -11.69
N GLY A 164 -13.54 -7.05 -11.77
CA GLY A 164 -14.90 -7.22 -11.23
C GLY A 164 -14.98 -6.94 -9.73
N TYR A 165 -13.95 -7.39 -8.97
CA TYR A 165 -13.83 -7.04 -7.56
C TYR A 165 -13.74 -5.51 -7.34
N PHE A 166 -12.96 -4.79 -8.15
CA PHE A 166 -12.88 -3.34 -8.02
C PHE A 166 -14.19 -2.64 -8.39
N GLU A 167 -14.92 -3.15 -9.38
CA GLU A 167 -16.25 -2.64 -9.76
C GLU A 167 -17.25 -2.81 -8.60
N GLU A 168 -17.31 -3.99 -7.97
CA GLU A 168 -18.13 -4.24 -6.78
C GLU A 168 -17.70 -3.38 -5.58
N ARG A 169 -16.39 -3.24 -5.35
CA ARG A 169 -15.88 -2.40 -4.26
C ARG A 169 -16.17 -0.93 -4.50
N TYR A 170 -16.08 -0.46 -5.73
CA TYR A 170 -16.43 0.91 -6.09
C TYR A 170 -17.86 1.24 -5.69
N ASP A 171 -18.82 0.43 -6.11
CA ASP A 171 -20.23 0.61 -5.78
C ASP A 171 -20.46 0.56 -4.26
N PHE A 172 -19.81 -0.39 -3.58
CA PHE A 172 -19.88 -0.49 -2.12
C PHE A 172 -19.35 0.78 -1.43
N LEU A 173 -18.17 1.25 -1.81
CA LEU A 173 -17.51 2.41 -1.19
C LEU A 173 -18.31 3.70 -1.41
N LEU A 174 -18.83 3.92 -2.61
CA LEU A 174 -19.71 5.06 -2.88
C LEU A 174 -21.01 4.98 -2.05
N GLY A 175 -21.59 3.78 -1.92
CA GLY A 175 -22.75 3.53 -1.07
C GLY A 175 -22.51 3.81 0.43
N ARG A 176 -21.23 3.87 0.86
CA ARG A 176 -20.79 4.22 2.22
C ARG A 176 -20.37 5.69 2.35
N GLY A 177 -20.51 6.47 1.30
CA GLY A 177 -20.27 7.91 1.32
C GLY A 177 -18.87 8.35 0.90
N LEU A 178 -18.01 7.46 0.40
CA LEU A 178 -16.75 7.89 -0.21
C LEU A 178 -17.01 8.63 -1.52
N GLU A 179 -16.18 9.62 -1.79
CA GLU A 179 -16.13 10.26 -3.11
C GLU A 179 -15.23 9.46 -4.05
N PRO A 180 -15.53 9.41 -5.36
CA PRO A 180 -14.68 8.71 -6.33
C PRO A 180 -13.20 9.06 -6.20
N GLU A 181 -12.91 10.34 -6.01
CA GLU A 181 -11.56 10.91 -5.94
C GLU A 181 -10.74 10.40 -4.76
N GLN A 182 -11.37 9.87 -3.71
CA GLN A 182 -10.67 9.28 -2.56
C GLN A 182 -10.05 7.91 -2.87
N ILE A 183 -10.52 7.22 -3.93
CA ILE A 183 -10.24 5.79 -4.16
C ILE A 183 -8.99 5.61 -5.03
N CYS A 184 -8.11 4.71 -4.61
CA CYS A 184 -7.00 4.13 -5.36
C CYS A 184 -7.08 2.60 -5.29
N TRP A 185 -6.82 1.91 -6.39
CA TRP A 185 -6.85 0.45 -6.47
C TRP A 185 -5.47 -0.16 -6.31
N ASP A 186 -5.35 -1.26 -5.57
CA ASP A 186 -4.15 -2.12 -5.57
C ASP A 186 -4.55 -3.54 -6.00
N PRO A 187 -4.04 -4.06 -7.13
CA PRO A 187 -4.33 -5.42 -7.58
C PRO A 187 -3.78 -6.50 -6.65
N GLY A 188 -3.01 -6.14 -5.64
CA GLY A 188 -2.48 -7.09 -4.66
C GLY A 188 -1.53 -8.10 -5.27
N ILE A 189 -0.53 -7.63 -6.01
CA ILE A 189 0.52 -8.50 -6.57
C ILE A 189 1.20 -9.29 -5.45
N GLY A 190 1.22 -10.63 -5.59
CA GLY A 190 1.80 -11.53 -4.57
C GLY A 190 0.86 -11.89 -3.42
N PHE A 191 -0.39 -11.40 -3.43
CA PHE A 191 -1.41 -11.73 -2.44
C PHE A 191 -2.45 -12.67 -3.04
N GLY A 192 -2.43 -13.95 -2.65
CA GLY A 192 -3.34 -14.97 -3.17
C GLY A 192 -3.27 -15.14 -4.70
N LYS A 193 -2.06 -15.19 -5.26
CA LYS A 193 -1.81 -15.25 -6.71
C LYS A 193 -0.56 -16.05 -7.04
N THR A 194 -0.61 -16.84 -8.11
CA THR A 194 0.57 -17.52 -8.68
C THR A 194 1.46 -16.52 -9.43
N ALA A 195 2.63 -16.96 -9.90
CA ALA A 195 3.51 -16.15 -10.72
C ALA A 195 2.83 -15.74 -12.04
N GLU A 196 2.11 -16.67 -12.68
CA GLU A 196 1.37 -16.44 -13.93
C GLU A 196 0.24 -15.43 -13.73
N HIS A 197 -0.52 -15.53 -12.61
CA HIS A 197 -1.55 -14.55 -12.26
C HIS A 197 -0.97 -13.15 -12.11
N ASN A 198 0.17 -13.04 -11.42
CA ASN A 198 0.83 -11.76 -11.22
C ASN A 198 1.33 -11.15 -12.54
N LEU A 199 1.92 -11.96 -13.43
CA LEU A 199 2.37 -11.50 -14.76
C LEU A 199 1.20 -11.05 -15.64
N ALA A 200 0.08 -11.79 -15.59
CA ALA A 200 -1.13 -11.40 -16.32
C ALA A 200 -1.67 -10.05 -15.86
N LEU A 201 -1.71 -9.80 -14.54
CA LEU A 201 -2.11 -8.50 -13.99
C LEU A 201 -1.14 -7.39 -14.41
N LEU A 202 0.18 -7.61 -14.29
CA LEU A 202 1.19 -6.63 -14.66
C LEU A 202 1.12 -6.22 -16.13
N SER A 203 0.81 -7.15 -17.01
CA SER A 203 0.66 -6.89 -18.45
C SER A 203 -0.66 -6.22 -18.83
N ASN A 204 -1.57 -6.03 -17.88
CA ASN A 204 -2.91 -5.48 -18.10
C ASN A 204 -3.32 -4.46 -17.02
N MET A 205 -2.36 -3.72 -16.46
CA MET A 205 -2.60 -2.75 -15.39
C MET A 205 -3.58 -1.64 -15.81
N ASP A 206 -3.54 -1.24 -17.08
CA ASP A 206 -4.47 -0.28 -17.69
C ASP A 206 -5.93 -0.70 -17.56
N LYS A 207 -6.21 -2.01 -17.65
CA LYS A 207 -7.56 -2.58 -17.50
C LYS A 207 -8.09 -2.55 -16.07
N LEU A 208 -7.21 -2.31 -15.09
CA LEU A 208 -7.55 -2.28 -13.67
C LEU A 208 -7.93 -0.87 -13.16
N GLN A 209 -7.86 0.16 -14.02
CA GLN A 209 -8.27 1.53 -13.71
C GLN A 209 -9.81 1.68 -13.71
N VAL A 210 -10.48 0.98 -12.79
CA VAL A 210 -11.95 1.05 -12.68
C VAL A 210 -12.39 2.47 -12.33
N ALA A 211 -13.43 2.96 -12.98
CA ALA A 211 -13.97 4.31 -12.85
C ALA A 211 -12.92 5.44 -13.04
N GLY A 212 -11.85 5.18 -13.78
CA GLY A 212 -10.76 6.14 -13.99
C GLY A 212 -9.97 6.47 -12.72
N ARG A 213 -9.99 5.58 -11.72
CA ARG A 213 -9.23 5.78 -10.48
C ARG A 213 -7.80 5.26 -10.61
N PRO A 214 -6.84 5.87 -9.87
CA PRO A 214 -5.44 5.46 -9.95
C PRO A 214 -5.22 4.03 -9.47
N VAL A 215 -4.14 3.42 -9.96
CA VAL A 215 -3.68 2.10 -9.55
C VAL A 215 -2.34 2.23 -8.84
N LEU A 216 -2.26 1.65 -7.65
CA LEU A 216 -1.04 1.45 -6.89
C LEU A 216 -0.42 0.10 -7.22
N LEU A 217 0.90 0.09 -7.38
CA LEU A 217 1.69 -1.11 -7.64
C LEU A 217 2.75 -1.31 -6.56
N GLY A 218 2.62 -2.38 -5.77
CA GLY A 218 3.58 -2.80 -4.76
C GLY A 218 4.36 -4.03 -5.22
N LEU A 219 5.52 -3.86 -5.84
CA LEU A 219 6.38 -4.95 -6.33
C LEU A 219 7.67 -5.13 -5.54
N SER A 220 8.04 -4.14 -4.73
CA SER A 220 9.35 -4.06 -4.11
C SER A 220 9.67 -5.29 -3.26
N ARG A 221 10.80 -5.94 -3.58
CA ARG A 221 11.35 -7.13 -2.90
C ARG A 221 10.42 -8.36 -2.90
N LYS A 222 9.43 -8.41 -3.80
CA LYS A 222 8.50 -9.56 -3.87
C LYS A 222 9.15 -10.78 -4.55
N ARG A 223 8.82 -11.97 -4.02
CA ARG A 223 9.37 -13.27 -4.47
C ARG A 223 9.12 -13.54 -5.95
N MET A 224 8.03 -13.02 -6.51
CA MET A 224 7.69 -13.19 -7.91
C MET A 224 8.75 -12.62 -8.86
N LEU A 225 9.46 -11.55 -8.48
CA LEU A 225 10.53 -11.01 -9.31
C LEU A 225 11.67 -12.01 -9.47
N GLY A 226 11.99 -12.76 -8.41
CA GLY A 226 12.95 -13.85 -8.47
C GLY A 226 12.53 -14.98 -9.39
N ALA A 227 11.24 -15.32 -9.41
CA ALA A 227 10.71 -16.34 -10.33
C ALA A 227 10.82 -15.90 -11.79
N VAL A 228 10.59 -14.60 -12.09
CA VAL A 228 10.74 -14.04 -13.44
C VAL A 228 12.20 -13.97 -13.88
N LEU A 229 13.11 -13.62 -12.98
CA LEU A 229 14.53 -13.43 -13.28
C LEU A 229 15.34 -14.74 -13.18
N GLY A 230 14.73 -15.83 -12.72
CA GLY A 230 15.42 -17.11 -12.48
C GLY A 230 16.36 -17.11 -11.27
N ASP A 231 16.32 -16.07 -10.45
CA ASP A 231 17.18 -15.91 -9.27
C ASP A 231 16.42 -15.18 -8.15
N ALA A 232 16.25 -15.89 -7.01
CA ALA A 232 15.51 -15.37 -5.87
C ALA A 232 16.19 -14.16 -5.19
N GLU A 233 17.53 -14.06 -5.25
CA GLU A 233 18.28 -12.94 -4.69
C GLU A 233 18.22 -11.72 -5.60
N GLN A 234 18.38 -11.91 -6.92
CA GLN A 234 18.23 -10.82 -7.89
C GLN A 234 16.81 -10.25 -7.90
N GLY A 235 15.79 -11.07 -7.69
CA GLY A 235 14.41 -10.61 -7.55
C GLY A 235 14.17 -9.66 -6.37
N ARG A 236 15.05 -9.67 -5.37
CA ARG A 236 15.03 -8.76 -4.22
C ARG A 236 15.95 -7.54 -4.39
N ALA A 237 16.76 -7.52 -5.43
CA ALA A 237 17.67 -6.43 -5.68
C ALA A 237 16.92 -5.11 -5.95
N PRO A 238 17.47 -3.96 -5.52
CA PRO A 238 16.87 -2.65 -5.80
C PRO A 238 16.66 -2.40 -7.30
N LEU A 239 17.60 -2.85 -8.15
CA LEU A 239 17.50 -2.73 -9.60
C LEU A 239 16.26 -3.43 -10.18
N SER A 240 15.93 -4.64 -9.70
CA SER A 240 14.73 -5.36 -10.14
C SER A 240 13.45 -4.59 -9.79
N THR A 241 13.41 -3.99 -8.60
CA THR A 241 12.32 -3.11 -8.20
C THR A 241 12.23 -1.89 -9.11
N ALA A 242 13.35 -1.21 -9.39
CA ALA A 242 13.38 -0.02 -10.24
C ALA A 242 12.88 -0.31 -11.66
N VAL A 243 13.39 -1.37 -12.30
CA VAL A 243 12.96 -1.79 -13.65
C VAL A 243 11.45 -2.07 -13.69
N MET A 244 10.94 -2.82 -12.69
CA MET A 244 9.52 -3.17 -12.64
C MET A 244 8.61 -1.99 -12.24
N THR A 245 9.14 -1.00 -11.53
CA THR A 245 8.45 0.27 -11.27
C THR A 245 8.24 1.04 -12.58
N VAL A 246 9.29 1.19 -13.39
CA VAL A 246 9.19 1.82 -14.71
C VAL A 246 8.24 1.04 -15.62
N TRP A 247 8.36 -0.28 -15.66
CA TRP A 247 7.44 -1.14 -16.40
C TRP A 247 5.99 -0.92 -15.99
N GLY A 248 5.70 -0.96 -14.70
CA GLY A 248 4.34 -0.76 -14.17
C GLY A 248 3.79 0.62 -14.53
N HIS A 249 4.62 1.66 -14.46
CA HIS A 249 4.24 3.02 -14.86
C HIS A 249 3.83 3.08 -16.34
N LEU A 250 4.63 2.51 -17.22
CA LEU A 250 4.35 2.45 -18.67
C LEU A 250 3.09 1.64 -19.01
N HIS A 251 2.66 0.74 -18.12
CA HIS A 251 1.48 -0.10 -18.29
C HIS A 251 0.26 0.37 -17.48
N GLY A 252 0.32 1.55 -16.88
CA GLY A 252 -0.85 2.21 -16.31
C GLY A 252 -0.94 2.21 -14.77
N ALA A 253 0.14 1.89 -14.04
CA ALA A 253 0.22 2.16 -12.61
C ALA A 253 0.66 3.61 -12.37
N GLN A 254 0.00 4.34 -11.48
CA GLN A 254 0.33 5.72 -11.16
C GLN A 254 1.12 5.86 -9.87
N ILE A 255 0.91 4.96 -8.91
CA ILE A 255 1.54 5.02 -7.58
C ILE A 255 2.39 3.76 -7.40
N HIS A 256 3.63 3.92 -6.95
CA HIS A 256 4.59 2.83 -6.79
C HIS A 256 5.07 2.74 -5.34
N ARG A 257 4.70 1.65 -4.66
CA ARG A 257 5.04 1.39 -3.26
C ARG A 257 6.35 0.62 -3.17
N VAL A 258 7.39 1.26 -2.62
CA VAL A 258 8.77 0.77 -2.68
C VAL A 258 9.52 0.94 -1.36
N HIS A 259 10.52 0.05 -1.10
CA HIS A 259 11.40 0.14 0.07
C HIS A 259 12.62 1.03 -0.15
N ASP A 260 13.03 1.20 -1.40
CA ASP A 260 14.27 1.89 -1.76
C ASP A 260 14.02 2.70 -3.04
N LEU A 261 14.22 4.00 -2.95
CA LEU A 261 14.00 4.93 -4.04
C LEU A 261 15.29 5.30 -4.77
N SER A 262 16.45 4.92 -4.23
CA SER A 262 17.77 5.40 -4.69
C SER A 262 18.07 5.15 -6.17
N LEU A 263 17.43 4.14 -6.79
CA LEU A 263 17.61 3.80 -8.21
C LEU A 263 16.43 4.19 -9.10
N ILE A 264 15.36 4.78 -8.54
CA ILE A 264 14.13 5.02 -9.31
C ILE A 264 14.14 6.40 -9.99
N HIS A 265 14.90 7.34 -9.47
CA HIS A 265 15.04 8.71 -9.97
C HIS A 265 16.21 8.91 -10.94
N ILE A 266 16.64 7.87 -11.61
CA ILE A 266 17.72 7.97 -12.62
C ILE A 266 17.18 8.50 -13.94
#